data_919aeae8e111bea878406a5ee4c5f886
#
_entry.id   919aeae8e111bea878406a5ee4c5f886
#
_cell.length_a   1.000
_cell.length_b   1.000
_cell.length_c   1.000
_cell.angle_alpha   90.00
_cell.angle_beta   90.00
_cell.angle_gamma   90.00
#
_symmetry.space_group_name_H-M   'P 1'
#
loop_
_entity.id
_entity.type
_entity.pdbx_description
1 polymer ?
#
loop_
_entity_poly.entity_id
_entity_poly.type
_entity_poly.pdbx_seq_one_letter_code
_entity_poly.pdbx_strand_id
1 'polypeptide(L)'
;MKKTYIVIGLGRFGSAVAQRLYELGSEVLAIDLRPELVQKMESRVTCAAVCDARDEDALRTLGVRNYDCAIVAIGGDLATSVVATLNLKELGVQRVVCKARWKRSARIMSSCRNVSPASSWRSP
;
A
#
# COMPACT_ATOMS: atom_id res chain seq x y z
N MET A 1 20.02 -5.56 5.82
CA MET A 1 19.13 -4.49 6.02
C MET A 1 17.70 -4.86 5.84
N LYS A 2 16.85 -4.44 6.72
CA LYS A 2 15.44 -4.75 6.58
C LYS A 2 14.79 -3.84 5.58
N LYS A 3 13.90 -4.40 4.82
CA LYS A 3 13.08 -3.58 3.94
C LYS A 3 11.88 -3.09 4.70
N THR A 4 11.35 -1.95 4.30
CA THR A 4 10.22 -1.36 4.96
C THR A 4 9.07 -1.24 3.97
N TYR A 5 7.90 -1.66 4.41
CA TYR A 5 6.71 -1.69 3.56
C TYR A 5 5.55 -0.99 4.23
N ILE A 6 4.70 -0.40 3.41
CA ILE A 6 3.44 0.14 3.89
C ILE A 6 2.36 -0.64 3.18
N VAL A 7 1.40 -1.17 3.93
CA VAL A 7 0.28 -1.87 3.33
C VAL A 7 -0.96 -1.06 3.60
N ILE A 8 -1.64 -0.63 2.57
CA ILE A 8 -2.83 0.19 2.67
C ILE A 8 -4.03 -0.63 2.29
N GLY A 9 -4.95 -0.78 3.21
CA GLY A 9 -6.12 -1.62 3.00
C GLY A 9 -5.91 -2.96 3.68
N LEU A 10 -6.61 -3.21 4.77
CA LEU A 10 -6.40 -4.41 5.57
C LEU A 10 -7.56 -5.38 5.47
N GLY A 11 -8.08 -5.55 4.27
CA GLY A 11 -9.04 -6.59 4.02
C GLY A 11 -8.32 -7.93 3.96
N ARG A 12 -8.92 -8.91 3.31
CA ARG A 12 -8.31 -10.22 3.25
C ARG A 12 -6.94 -10.23 2.63
N PHE A 13 -6.80 -9.58 1.50
CA PHE A 13 -5.53 -9.58 0.79
C PHE A 13 -4.49 -8.74 1.54
N GLY A 14 -4.86 -7.53 1.92
CA GLY A 14 -3.90 -6.63 2.56
C GLY A 14 -3.40 -7.16 3.88
N SER A 15 -4.29 -7.72 4.70
CA SER A 15 -3.85 -8.24 5.98
C SER A 15 -2.94 -9.45 5.80
N ALA A 16 -3.24 -10.30 4.82
CA ALA A 16 -2.39 -11.46 4.56
C ALA A 16 -1.01 -11.04 4.09
N VAL A 17 -0.96 -10.04 3.20
CA VAL A 17 0.32 -9.55 2.71
C VAL A 17 1.12 -8.91 3.83
N ALA A 18 0.46 -8.09 4.63
CA ALA A 18 1.15 -7.40 5.72
C ALA A 18 1.74 -8.39 6.70
N GLN A 19 0.96 -9.39 7.08
CA GLN A 19 1.42 -10.37 8.03
C GLN A 19 2.58 -11.19 7.46
N ARG A 20 2.47 -11.55 6.19
CA ARG A 20 3.51 -12.35 5.57
C ARG A 20 4.81 -11.59 5.47
N LEU A 21 4.75 -10.32 5.11
CA LEU A 21 5.95 -9.50 5.05
C LEU A 21 6.60 -9.37 6.42
N TYR A 22 5.78 -9.24 7.44
CA TYR A 22 6.30 -9.15 8.79
C TYR A 22 6.97 -10.46 9.19
N GLU A 23 6.37 -11.58 8.85
CA GLU A 23 6.94 -12.88 9.17
C GLU A 23 8.27 -13.10 8.47
N LEU A 24 8.45 -12.48 7.32
CA LEU A 24 9.69 -12.60 6.58
C LEU A 24 10.79 -11.65 7.09
N GLY A 25 10.51 -10.92 8.13
CA GLY A 25 11.51 -10.05 8.73
C GLY A 25 11.48 -8.61 8.30
N SER A 26 10.52 -8.22 7.49
CA SER A 26 10.41 -6.84 7.05
C SER A 26 9.68 -6.00 8.08
N GLU A 27 9.91 -4.70 8.03
CA GLU A 27 9.13 -3.80 8.86
C GLU A 27 7.90 -3.39 8.06
N VAL A 28 6.75 -3.47 8.69
CA VAL A 28 5.49 -3.23 8.02
C VAL A 28 4.65 -2.21 8.76
N LEU A 29 4.19 -1.20 8.04
CA LEU A 29 3.21 -0.25 8.56
C LEU A 29 1.89 -0.59 7.87
N ALA A 30 0.89 -0.98 8.64
CA ALA A 30 -0.40 -1.35 8.10
C ALA A 30 -1.38 -0.21 8.33
N ILE A 31 -2.09 0.19 7.31
CA ILE A 31 -2.99 1.32 7.35
C ILE A 31 -4.37 0.94 6.84
N ASP A 32 -5.38 1.35 7.55
CA ASP A 32 -6.75 1.19 7.07
C ASP A 32 -7.59 2.29 7.69
N LEU A 33 -8.71 2.57 7.07
CA LEU A 33 -9.62 3.55 7.58
C LEU A 33 -10.45 3.00 8.73
N ARG A 34 -10.60 1.70 8.81
CA ARG A 34 -11.43 1.05 9.81
C ARG A 34 -10.62 0.64 11.02
N PRO A 35 -10.93 1.22 12.19
CA PRO A 35 -10.12 0.94 13.39
C PRO A 35 -10.10 -0.52 13.78
N GLU A 36 -11.18 -1.24 13.56
CA GLU A 36 -11.22 -2.63 13.96
C GLU A 36 -10.23 -3.49 13.19
N LEU A 37 -10.00 -3.15 11.93
CA LEU A 37 -9.02 -3.89 11.15
C LEU A 37 -7.60 -3.53 11.56
N VAL A 38 -7.40 -2.28 11.91
CA VAL A 38 -6.09 -1.83 12.38
C VAL A 38 -5.76 -2.52 13.69
N GLN A 39 -6.71 -2.62 14.60
CA GLN A 39 -6.49 -3.28 15.86
C GLN A 39 -6.09 -4.73 15.69
N LYS A 40 -6.69 -5.42 14.76
CA LYS A 40 -6.35 -6.81 14.54
C LYS A 40 -4.93 -6.98 14.07
N MET A 41 -4.40 -5.98 13.39
CA MET A 41 -3.06 -6.09 12.83
C MET A 41 -1.97 -5.60 13.77
N GLU A 42 -2.33 -4.91 14.83
CA GLU A 42 -1.32 -4.32 15.71
C GLU A 42 -0.32 -5.32 16.25
N SER A 43 -0.76 -6.52 16.55
CA SER A 43 0.14 -7.51 17.08
C SER A 43 0.78 -8.36 16.00
N ARG A 44 0.48 -8.10 14.75
CA ARG A 44 0.96 -8.91 13.64
C ARG A 44 1.88 -8.19 12.69
N VAL A 45 2.10 -6.91 12.91
CA VAL A 45 3.00 -6.11 12.09
C VAL A 45 3.76 -5.17 12.98
N THR A 46 4.73 -4.48 12.42
CA THR A 46 5.56 -3.58 13.19
C THR A 46 4.75 -2.41 13.73
N CYS A 47 3.88 -1.86 12.91
CA CYS A 47 3.09 -0.71 13.29
C CYS A 47 1.79 -0.71 12.52
N ALA A 48 0.72 -0.28 13.14
CA ALA A 48 -0.56 -0.18 12.46
C ALA A 48 -1.19 1.16 12.82
N ALA A 49 -1.84 1.79 11.87
CA ALA A 49 -2.42 3.12 12.08
C ALA A 49 -3.74 3.27 11.34
N VAL A 50 -4.65 3.99 11.93
CA VAL A 50 -5.90 4.36 11.27
C VAL A 50 -5.60 5.60 10.47
N CYS A 51 -5.79 5.51 9.17
CA CYS A 51 -5.45 6.62 8.30
C CYS A 51 -6.22 6.49 7.00
N ASP A 52 -6.63 7.62 6.47
CA ASP A 52 -7.30 7.66 5.18
C ASP A 52 -6.23 7.91 4.12
N ALA A 53 -6.01 6.95 3.27
CA ALA A 53 -4.97 7.06 2.26
C ALA A 53 -5.28 8.13 1.20
N ARG A 54 -6.49 8.66 1.19
CA ARG A 54 -6.81 9.76 0.30
C ARG A 54 -6.33 11.08 0.87
N ASP A 55 -5.95 11.09 2.14
CA ASP A 55 -5.50 12.30 2.80
C ASP A 55 -3.98 12.37 2.76
N GLU A 56 -3.47 13.17 1.86
CA GLU A 56 -2.03 13.28 1.68
C GLU A 56 -1.31 13.75 2.94
N ASP A 57 -1.91 14.67 3.68
CA ASP A 57 -1.28 15.16 4.89
C ASP A 57 -1.17 14.07 5.95
N ALA A 58 -2.17 13.22 6.06
CA ALA A 58 -2.12 12.14 7.02
C ALA A 58 -0.99 11.16 6.66
N LEU A 59 -0.85 10.87 5.38
CA LEU A 59 0.24 10.00 4.95
C LEU A 59 1.59 10.64 5.19
N ARG A 60 1.68 11.93 4.96
CA ARG A 60 2.94 12.63 5.19
C ARG A 60 3.32 12.57 6.66
N THR A 61 2.36 12.71 7.54
CA THR A 61 2.61 12.66 8.96
C THR A 61 3.13 11.29 9.39
N LEU A 62 2.72 10.25 8.70
CA LEU A 62 3.19 8.91 9.02
C LEU A 62 4.60 8.63 8.48
N GLY A 63 5.15 9.55 7.71
CA GLY A 63 6.50 9.37 7.20
C GLY A 63 6.60 8.37 6.09
N VAL A 64 5.56 8.27 5.26
CA VAL A 64 5.53 7.23 4.23
C VAL A 64 6.68 7.31 3.25
N ARG A 65 7.23 8.50 3.04
CA ARG A 65 8.30 8.64 2.07
C ARG A 65 9.56 7.88 2.48
N ASN A 66 9.67 7.55 3.74
CA ASN A 66 10.85 6.83 4.22
C ASN A 66 10.75 5.32 4.03
N TYR A 67 9.64 4.86 3.49
CA TYR A 67 9.45 3.43 3.29
C TYR A 67 9.87 3.03 1.89
N ASP A 68 10.37 1.81 1.77
CA ASP A 68 10.87 1.32 0.49
C ASP A 68 9.77 1.03 -0.51
N CYS A 69 8.66 0.55 -0.03
CA CYS A 69 7.60 0.12 -0.92
C CYS A 69 6.25 0.30 -0.26
N ALA A 70 5.27 0.69 -1.04
CA ALA A 70 3.90 0.78 -0.56
C ALA A 70 3.04 -0.15 -1.38
N ILE A 71 2.18 -0.90 -0.71
CA ILE A 71 1.29 -1.83 -1.37
C ILE A 71 -0.13 -1.35 -1.15
N VAL A 72 -0.81 -1.00 -2.22
CA VAL A 72 -2.18 -0.52 -2.14
C VAL A 72 -3.09 -1.71 -2.39
N ALA A 73 -3.75 -2.16 -1.33
CA ALA A 73 -4.56 -3.37 -1.37
C ALA A 73 -6.02 -3.08 -1.06
N ILE A 74 -6.52 -2.00 -1.58
CA ILE A 74 -7.91 -1.60 -1.37
C ILE A 74 -8.75 -2.34 -2.38
N GLY A 75 -9.64 -3.17 -1.90
CA GLY A 75 -10.33 -4.11 -2.79
C GLY A 75 -11.64 -3.60 -3.22
N GLY A 76 -12.28 -2.86 -3.27
CA GLY A 76 -13.62 -2.58 -3.70
C GLY A 76 -13.79 -1.22 -4.32
N ASP A 77 -12.81 -0.37 -4.19
CA ASP A 77 -12.98 0.99 -4.64
C ASP A 77 -11.76 1.42 -5.45
N LEU A 78 -11.90 1.35 -6.75
CA LEU A 78 -10.81 1.70 -7.63
C LEU A 78 -10.43 3.17 -7.51
N ALA A 79 -11.40 4.03 -7.32
CA ALA A 79 -11.10 5.46 -7.21
C ALA A 79 -10.22 5.73 -6.01
N THR A 80 -10.52 5.11 -4.87
CA THR A 80 -9.71 5.29 -3.69
C THR A 80 -8.30 4.74 -3.90
N SER A 81 -8.20 3.62 -4.60
CA SER A 81 -6.89 3.03 -4.88
C SER A 81 -6.06 3.99 -5.74
N VAL A 82 -6.67 4.58 -6.74
CA VAL A 82 -5.96 5.51 -7.61
C VAL A 82 -5.48 6.73 -6.83
N VAL A 83 -6.37 7.30 -6.02
CA VAL A 83 -6.00 8.48 -5.24
C VAL A 83 -4.87 8.16 -4.27
N ALA A 84 -4.97 7.01 -3.60
CA ALA A 84 -3.93 6.61 -2.66
C ALA A 84 -2.60 6.43 -3.37
N THR A 85 -2.62 5.82 -4.55
CA THR A 85 -1.41 5.61 -5.30
C THR A 85 -0.78 6.95 -5.69
N LEU A 86 -1.59 7.89 -6.15
CA LEU A 86 -1.07 9.18 -6.54
C LEU A 86 -0.49 9.92 -5.34
N ASN A 87 -1.15 9.83 -4.19
CA ASN A 87 -0.63 10.49 -3.01
C ASN A 87 0.71 9.91 -2.60
N LEU A 88 0.85 8.61 -2.67
CA LEU A 88 2.10 7.98 -2.30
C LEU A 88 3.23 8.40 -3.24
N LYS A 89 2.93 8.50 -4.51
CA LYS A 89 3.94 8.91 -5.46
C LYS A 89 4.30 10.37 -5.27
N GLU A 90 3.33 11.20 -5.00
CA GLU A 90 3.60 12.61 -4.73
C GLU A 90 4.47 12.79 -3.51
N LEU A 91 4.31 11.93 -2.53
CA LEU A 91 5.09 12.04 -1.31
C LEU A 91 6.48 11.43 -1.42
N GLY A 92 6.78 10.85 -2.56
CA GLY A 92 8.13 10.36 -2.80
C GLY A 92 8.41 8.92 -2.46
N VAL A 93 7.37 8.10 -2.31
CA VAL A 93 7.57 6.68 -2.09
C VAL A 93 8.15 6.09 -3.37
N GLN A 94 9.25 5.40 -3.24
CA GLN A 94 9.97 4.92 -4.40
C GLN A 94 9.25 3.86 -5.21
N ARG A 95 8.57 2.96 -4.54
CA ARG A 95 7.92 1.87 -5.24
C ARG A 95 6.51 1.71 -4.71
N VAL A 96 5.54 1.77 -5.59
CA VAL A 96 4.15 1.58 -5.22
C VAL A 96 3.58 0.44 -6.04
N VAL A 97 3.00 -0.54 -5.36
CA VAL A 97 2.41 -1.69 -6.00
C VAL A 97 0.92 -1.65 -5.71
N CYS A 98 0.11 -1.74 -6.74
CA CYS A 98 -1.33 -1.70 -6.58
C CYS A 98 -1.93 -3.03 -6.93
N LYS A 99 -2.85 -3.50 -6.10
CA LYS A 99 -3.57 -4.70 -6.43
C LYS A 99 -4.67 -4.35 -7.41
N ALA A 100 -4.65 -4.99 -8.55
CA ALA A 100 -5.68 -4.75 -9.53
C ALA A 100 -6.88 -5.61 -9.20
N ARG A 101 -8.10 -5.07 -9.49
CA ARG A 101 -9.27 -5.79 -9.24
C ARG A 101 -9.63 -6.64 -10.41
N TRP A 102 -8.95 -7.70 -10.63
CA TRP A 102 -9.20 -8.55 -11.75
C TRP A 102 -9.90 -9.80 -11.33
N LYS A 103 -10.74 -10.26 -12.18
CA LYS A 103 -11.43 -11.41 -11.89
C LYS A 103 -10.56 -12.55 -11.89
N ARG A 104 -9.80 -12.76 -12.83
CA ARG A 104 -9.10 -13.92 -12.94
C ARG A 104 -7.76 -13.92 -12.40
N SER A 105 -7.13 -12.93 -12.26
CA SER A 105 -5.87 -13.04 -11.67
C SER A 105 -5.68 -11.87 -10.81
N ALA A 106 -5.28 -12.09 -9.63
CA ALA A 106 -5.04 -11.03 -8.74
C ALA A 106 -3.73 -10.45 -9.11
N ARG A 107 -3.65 -9.95 -10.28
CA ARG A 107 -2.43 -9.42 -10.76
C ARG A 107 -2.05 -8.17 -10.04
N ILE A 108 -0.82 -8.07 -9.65
CA ILE A 108 -0.32 -6.89 -9.01
C ILE A 108 0.20 -5.96 -10.08
N MET A 109 -0.28 -4.74 -10.08
CA MET A 109 0.14 -3.78 -11.05
C MET A 109 1.39 -3.10 -10.59
N SER A 110 2.49 -3.54 -11.09
CA SER A 110 3.73 -2.94 -10.68
C SER A 110 4.12 -1.76 -11.53
N SER A 111 3.35 -1.46 -12.52
CA SER A 111 3.68 -0.35 -13.39
C SER A 111 3.72 0.97 -12.66
N CYS A 112 3.12 1.03 -11.51
CA CYS A 112 3.14 2.27 -10.79
C CYS A 112 4.51 2.62 -10.32
N ARG A 113 5.39 1.67 -10.25
CA ARG A 113 6.62 1.94 -9.62
C ARG A 113 7.64 2.67 -10.42
N ASN A 114 7.92 2.31 -11.59
CA ASN A 114 8.96 2.98 -12.26
C ASN A 114 8.53 3.57 -13.50
N VAL A 115 7.43 4.08 -13.52
CA VAL A 115 6.91 4.59 -14.64
C VAL A 115 7.68 5.68 -15.14
N SER A 116 8.27 5.39 -16.17
CA SER A 116 8.40 6.33 -17.11
C SER A 116 7.08 6.40 -17.73
N PRO A 117 6.38 7.38 -17.43
CA PRO A 117 4.99 7.42 -17.77
C PRO A 117 4.69 7.13 -19.19
N ALA A 118 5.40 7.73 -20.03
CA ALA A 118 5.06 7.60 -21.41
C ALA A 118 5.19 6.19 -21.89
N SER A 119 6.25 5.55 -21.55
CA SER A 119 6.43 4.24 -22.07
C SER A 119 5.53 3.21 -21.44
N SER A 120 5.24 3.37 -20.17
CA SER A 120 4.39 2.41 -19.54
C SER A 120 3.00 2.41 -20.04
N TRP A 121 2.50 3.57 -20.28
CA TRP A 121 1.14 3.68 -20.66
C TRP A 121 0.84 3.32 -22.05
N ARG A 122 1.80 3.44 -22.90
CA ARG A 122 1.51 3.19 -24.21
C ARG A 122 1.47 1.80 -24.54
N SER A 123 2.02 0.97 -23.81
CA SER A 123 1.97 -0.35 -24.19
C SER A 123 0.72 -0.96 -23.84
N PRO A 124 -0.13 -1.18 -24.60
CA PRO A 124 -1.42 -1.74 -24.29
C PRO A 124 -1.38 -3.21 -24.15
#